data_9c258d4b7856197aae67ef030efc610f
#
_entry.id   9c258d4b7856197aae67ef030efc610f
#
_cell.length_a   1.000
_cell.length_b   1.000
_cell.length_c   1.000
_cell.angle_alpha   90.00
_cell.angle_beta   90.00
_cell.angle_gamma   90.00
#
_symmetry.space_group_name_H-M   'P 1'
#
loop_
_entity.id
_entity.type
_entity.pdbx_description
1 polymer ?
#
loop_
_entity_poly.entity_id
_entity_poly.type
_entity_poly.pdbx_seq_one_letter_code
_entity_poly.pdbx_strand_id
1 'polypeptide(L)'
;ALGFVLKRKKLSWTIYSVMTLGFLFLLIPTVISEMNGNPAISQMGIAQNMGSMEGKEVRFGAAASANWATYTTCTSNGSVNAMHDSMTPIAGMTILLGMMINCFYGGIGVGFLNFYIFIILGVFISGLMVGRTPEFLGKKIEAKEMKIAMIIALLHPFLILVGTALASHLY
;
A
#
# COMPACT_ATOMS: atom_id res chain seq x y z
N ALA A 1 18.00 4.85 -4.11
CA ALA A 1 18.38 6.05 -3.36
C ALA A 1 18.96 5.68 -1.99
N LEU A 2 18.20 5.05 -1.07
CA LEU A 2 18.64 4.73 0.30
C LEU A 2 19.98 3.97 0.37
N GLY A 3 20.18 2.98 -0.50
CA GLY A 3 21.42 2.20 -0.56
C GLY A 3 22.66 3.01 -0.90
N PHE A 4 22.50 4.10 -1.66
CA PHE A 4 23.59 5.03 -1.94
C PHE A 4 23.88 5.92 -0.72
N VAL A 5 22.83 6.40 -0.04
CA VAL A 5 22.97 7.22 1.17
C VAL A 5 23.69 6.42 2.28
N LEU A 6 23.27 5.17 2.50
CA LEU A 6 23.84 4.30 3.53
C LEU A 6 25.14 3.62 3.09
N LYS A 7 25.58 3.76 1.82
CA LYS A 7 26.73 3.05 1.22
C LYS A 7 26.68 1.53 1.40
N ARG A 8 25.47 0.93 1.54
CA ARG A 8 25.23 -0.51 1.79
C ARG A 8 24.31 -1.09 0.73
N LYS A 9 24.86 -1.56 -0.38
CA LYS A 9 24.10 -2.15 -1.50
C LYS A 9 23.27 -3.37 -1.10
N LYS A 10 23.79 -4.26 -0.26
CA LYS A 10 23.09 -5.47 0.20
C LYS A 10 21.78 -5.12 0.93
N LEU A 11 21.82 -4.16 1.87
CA LEU A 11 20.64 -3.71 2.61
C LEU A 11 19.59 -3.12 1.66
N SER A 12 20.01 -2.35 0.66
CA SER A 12 19.09 -1.77 -0.33
C SER A 12 18.35 -2.86 -1.13
N TRP A 13 19.05 -3.91 -1.55
CA TRP A 13 18.45 -5.04 -2.24
C TRP A 13 17.47 -5.81 -1.35
N THR A 14 17.81 -6.02 -0.08
CA THR A 14 16.91 -6.68 0.88
C THR A 14 15.61 -5.87 1.06
N ILE A 15 15.72 -4.57 1.27
CA ILE A 15 14.53 -3.70 1.41
C ILE A 15 13.69 -3.72 0.12
N TYR A 16 14.32 -3.60 -1.04
CA TYR A 16 13.62 -3.67 -2.33
C TYR A 16 12.89 -5.01 -2.51
N SER A 17 13.54 -6.13 -2.18
CA SER A 17 12.93 -7.46 -2.26
C SER A 17 11.72 -7.60 -1.34
N VAL A 18 11.82 -7.14 -0.10
CA VAL A 18 10.70 -7.17 0.87
C VAL A 18 9.53 -6.32 0.38
N MET A 19 9.80 -5.12 -0.14
CA MET A 19 8.76 -4.26 -0.73
C MET A 19 8.10 -4.92 -1.94
N THR A 20 8.89 -5.54 -2.81
CA THR A 20 8.36 -6.24 -3.99
C THR A 20 7.50 -7.42 -3.60
N LEU A 21 7.90 -8.21 -2.62
CA LEU A 21 7.09 -9.32 -2.11
C LEU A 21 5.77 -8.83 -1.49
N GLY A 22 5.82 -7.78 -0.68
CA GLY A 22 4.62 -7.16 -0.11
C GLY A 22 3.68 -6.59 -1.18
N PHE A 23 4.24 -5.95 -2.20
CA PHE A 23 3.47 -5.45 -3.34
C PHE A 23 2.82 -6.58 -4.14
N LEU A 24 3.54 -7.65 -4.45
CA LEU A 24 3.00 -8.82 -5.14
C LEU A 24 1.90 -9.51 -4.34
N PHE A 25 2.03 -9.55 -3.02
CA PHE A 25 1.00 -10.08 -2.12
C PHE A 25 -0.32 -9.30 -2.24
N LEU A 26 -0.29 -8.01 -2.51
CA LEU A 26 -1.49 -7.20 -2.76
C LEU A 26 -1.94 -7.27 -4.22
N LEU A 27 -1.02 -7.28 -5.18
CA LEU A 27 -1.32 -7.25 -6.60
C LEU A 27 -1.99 -8.54 -7.09
N ILE A 28 -1.45 -9.70 -6.72
CA ILE A 28 -1.92 -10.99 -7.23
C ILE A 28 -3.42 -11.22 -6.93
N PRO A 29 -3.90 -11.10 -5.66
CA PRO A 29 -5.32 -11.29 -5.39
C PRO A 29 -6.21 -10.21 -6.05
N THR A 30 -5.71 -8.97 -6.19
CA THR A 30 -6.45 -7.92 -6.90
C THR A 30 -6.70 -8.30 -8.36
N VAL A 31 -5.65 -8.68 -9.08
CA VAL A 31 -5.76 -9.05 -10.49
C VAL A 31 -6.63 -10.30 -10.68
N ILE A 32 -6.42 -11.33 -9.86
CA ILE A 32 -7.22 -12.58 -9.94
C ILE A 32 -8.70 -12.29 -9.69
N SER A 33 -9.00 -11.49 -8.67
CA SER A 33 -10.39 -11.14 -8.33
C SER A 33 -11.08 -10.37 -9.46
N GLU A 34 -10.40 -9.40 -10.06
CA GLU A 34 -10.94 -8.60 -11.16
C GLU A 34 -11.13 -9.42 -12.46
N MET A 35 -10.21 -10.34 -12.74
CA MET A 35 -10.33 -11.21 -13.91
C MET A 35 -11.44 -12.25 -13.77
N ASN A 36 -11.73 -12.71 -12.55
CA ASN A 36 -12.82 -13.67 -12.28
C ASN A 36 -14.21 -13.01 -12.33
N GLY A 37 -14.26 -11.68 -12.35
CA GLY A 37 -15.51 -10.93 -12.37
C GLY A 37 -16.14 -10.75 -10.98
N ASN A 38 -17.22 -9.96 -10.94
CA ASN A 38 -17.94 -9.68 -9.70
C ASN A 38 -19.04 -10.72 -9.48
N PRO A 39 -19.05 -11.49 -8.35
CA PRO A 39 -20.06 -12.49 -8.08
C PRO A 39 -21.50 -11.93 -8.06
N ALA A 40 -21.69 -10.70 -7.61
CA ALA A 40 -23.01 -10.07 -7.58
C ALA A 40 -23.58 -9.84 -9.00
N ILE A 41 -22.72 -9.43 -9.93
CA ILE A 41 -23.12 -9.24 -11.34
C ILE A 41 -23.40 -10.58 -12.03
N SER A 42 -22.63 -11.62 -11.70
CA SER A 42 -22.88 -12.97 -12.21
C SER A 42 -24.21 -13.53 -11.74
N GLN A 43 -24.64 -13.25 -10.51
CA GLN A 43 -25.97 -13.62 -10.00
C GLN A 43 -27.14 -12.96 -10.74
N MET A 44 -26.91 -11.80 -11.34
CA MET A 44 -27.88 -11.08 -12.21
C MET A 44 -27.98 -11.70 -13.62
N GLY A 45 -27.23 -12.76 -13.91
CA GLY A 45 -27.22 -13.42 -15.22
C GLY A 45 -26.40 -12.71 -16.29
N ILE A 46 -25.58 -11.73 -15.92
CA ILE A 46 -24.73 -10.99 -16.85
C ILE A 46 -23.41 -11.73 -17.06
N ALA A 47 -23.09 -12.06 -18.31
CA ALA A 47 -21.84 -12.73 -18.65
C ALA A 47 -20.65 -11.75 -18.52
N GLN A 48 -19.60 -12.15 -17.80
CA GLN A 48 -18.40 -11.35 -17.55
C GLN A 48 -17.16 -11.99 -18.21
N ASN A 49 -17.22 -12.25 -19.52
CA ASN A 49 -16.16 -12.94 -20.26
C ASN A 49 -14.81 -12.19 -20.24
N MET A 50 -14.83 -10.88 -20.02
CA MET A 50 -13.63 -10.02 -19.93
C MET A 50 -13.22 -9.66 -18.49
N GLY A 51 -13.80 -10.33 -17.51
CA GLY A 51 -13.65 -9.98 -16.07
C GLY A 51 -14.61 -8.89 -15.64
N SER A 52 -14.38 -8.29 -14.47
CA SER A 52 -15.18 -7.18 -13.96
C SER A 52 -14.87 -5.91 -14.72
N MET A 53 -15.74 -5.52 -15.64
CA MET A 53 -15.55 -4.32 -16.48
C MET A 53 -16.30 -3.10 -15.97
N GLU A 54 -17.03 -3.22 -14.87
CA GLU A 54 -17.71 -2.09 -14.25
C GLU A 54 -16.72 -0.98 -13.88
N GLY A 55 -17.01 0.25 -14.23
CA GLY A 55 -16.14 1.41 -13.94
C GLY A 55 -14.77 1.39 -14.61
N LYS A 56 -14.55 0.54 -15.62
CA LYS A 56 -13.27 0.36 -16.33
C LYS A 56 -13.41 0.65 -17.83
N GLU A 57 -12.31 1.11 -18.40
CA GLU A 57 -12.23 1.34 -19.86
C GLU A 57 -11.97 0.02 -20.59
N VAL A 58 -12.75 -0.25 -21.64
CA VAL A 58 -12.60 -1.46 -22.48
C VAL A 58 -11.19 -1.54 -23.09
N ARG A 59 -10.61 -0.40 -23.44
CA ARG A 59 -9.26 -0.30 -24.02
C ARG A 59 -8.16 -0.90 -23.12
N PHE A 60 -8.26 -0.73 -21.81
CA PHE A 60 -7.26 -1.23 -20.86
C PHE A 60 -7.61 -2.62 -20.32
N GLY A 61 -8.89 -2.92 -20.19
CA GLY A 61 -9.37 -4.18 -19.64
C GLY A 61 -9.25 -4.28 -18.11
N ALA A 62 -9.77 -5.37 -17.56
CA ALA A 62 -9.81 -5.59 -16.11
C ALA A 62 -8.42 -5.74 -15.47
N ALA A 63 -7.52 -6.51 -16.10
CA ALA A 63 -6.20 -6.79 -15.55
C ALA A 63 -5.31 -5.54 -15.45
N ALA A 64 -5.27 -4.70 -16.50
CA ALA A 64 -4.47 -3.49 -16.48
C ALA A 64 -5.04 -2.45 -15.49
N SER A 65 -6.37 -2.37 -15.37
CA SER A 65 -7.02 -1.49 -14.41
C SER A 65 -6.76 -1.91 -12.96
N ALA A 66 -6.82 -3.21 -12.66
CA ALA A 66 -6.48 -3.76 -11.35
C ALA A 66 -5.02 -3.48 -10.98
N ASN A 67 -4.12 -3.69 -11.93
CA ASN A 67 -2.69 -3.41 -11.76
C ASN A 67 -2.45 -1.92 -11.45
N TRP A 68 -3.04 -1.03 -12.24
CA TRP A 68 -2.92 0.41 -12.04
C TRP A 68 -3.45 0.86 -10.68
N ALA A 69 -4.63 0.36 -10.27
CA ALA A 69 -5.22 0.67 -8.97
C ALA A 69 -4.33 0.24 -7.80
N THR A 70 -3.70 -0.93 -7.89
CA THR A 70 -2.75 -1.40 -6.88
C THR A 70 -1.48 -0.53 -6.84
N TYR A 71 -0.92 -0.18 -7.99
CA TYR A 71 0.26 0.70 -8.03
C TYR A 71 -0.05 2.08 -7.44
N THR A 72 -1.15 2.71 -7.85
CA THR A 72 -1.47 4.06 -7.43
C THR A 72 -1.70 4.19 -5.93
N THR A 73 -2.31 3.18 -5.31
CA THR A 73 -2.58 3.17 -3.87
C THR A 73 -1.34 2.82 -3.04
N CYS A 74 -0.52 1.89 -3.50
CA CYS A 74 0.69 1.47 -2.78
C CYS A 74 1.82 2.49 -2.83
N THR A 75 1.92 3.30 -3.91
CA THR A 75 3.03 4.23 -4.15
C THR A 75 2.69 5.69 -3.94
N SER A 76 1.52 6.02 -3.43
CA SER A 76 1.07 7.41 -3.21
C SER A 76 0.99 8.26 -4.50
N ASN A 77 0.71 7.66 -5.64
CA ASN A 77 0.67 8.35 -6.92
C ASN A 77 -0.62 9.20 -7.10
N GLY A 78 -1.79 8.63 -6.78
CA GLY A 78 -3.09 9.29 -6.93
C GLY A 78 -3.66 9.33 -8.35
N SER A 79 -2.97 8.80 -9.37
CA SER A 79 -3.53 8.68 -10.72
C SER A 79 -4.48 7.50 -10.81
N VAL A 80 -5.59 7.66 -11.54
CA VAL A 80 -6.67 6.69 -11.63
C VAL A 80 -7.06 6.47 -13.07
N ASN A 81 -7.18 5.21 -13.51
CA ASN A 81 -7.68 4.81 -14.82
C ASN A 81 -8.98 4.00 -14.75
N ALA A 82 -9.48 3.74 -13.54
CA ALA A 82 -10.72 3.01 -13.30
C ALA A 82 -11.36 3.50 -12.00
N MET A 83 -12.68 3.36 -11.88
CA MET A 83 -13.40 3.69 -10.65
C MET A 83 -13.08 2.69 -9.56
N HIS A 84 -12.44 3.12 -8.46
CA HIS A 84 -12.04 2.22 -7.38
C HIS A 84 -13.22 1.65 -6.61
N ASP A 85 -14.33 2.40 -6.53
CA ASP A 85 -15.56 1.95 -5.88
C ASP A 85 -16.25 0.78 -6.63
N SER A 86 -16.04 0.68 -7.95
CA SER A 86 -16.57 -0.40 -8.78
C SER A 86 -15.67 -1.66 -8.80
N MET A 87 -14.63 -1.72 -7.99
CA MET A 87 -13.79 -2.89 -7.89
C MET A 87 -14.48 -4.02 -7.13
N THR A 88 -14.10 -5.26 -7.41
CA THR A 88 -14.58 -6.43 -6.65
C THR A 88 -14.22 -6.30 -5.16
N PRO A 89 -14.98 -6.92 -4.24
CA PRO A 89 -14.75 -6.75 -2.79
C PRO A 89 -13.32 -7.09 -2.35
N ILE A 90 -12.72 -8.15 -2.92
CA ILE A 90 -11.33 -8.54 -2.61
C ILE A 90 -10.35 -7.51 -3.15
N ALA A 91 -10.56 -7.02 -4.38
CA ALA A 91 -9.73 -5.97 -4.95
C ALA A 91 -9.84 -4.67 -4.14
N GLY A 92 -11.05 -4.27 -3.72
CA GLY A 92 -11.27 -3.12 -2.85
C GLY A 92 -10.51 -3.23 -1.52
N MET A 93 -10.56 -4.40 -0.88
CA MET A 93 -9.81 -4.67 0.36
C MET A 93 -8.30 -4.54 0.16
N THR A 94 -7.73 -5.12 -0.89
CA THR A 94 -6.29 -5.06 -1.16
C THR A 94 -5.82 -3.65 -1.52
N ILE A 95 -6.61 -2.89 -2.26
CA ILE A 95 -6.36 -1.48 -2.58
C ILE A 95 -6.39 -0.63 -1.32
N LEU A 96 -7.37 -0.84 -0.43
CA LEU A 96 -7.47 -0.14 0.86
C LEU A 96 -6.26 -0.44 1.75
N LEU A 97 -5.84 -1.71 1.84
CA LEU A 97 -4.62 -2.09 2.56
C LEU A 97 -3.37 -1.43 1.96
N GLY A 98 -3.27 -1.39 0.63
CA GLY A 98 -2.20 -0.69 -0.07
C GLY A 98 -2.13 0.79 0.31
N MET A 99 -3.29 1.45 0.39
CA MET A 99 -3.43 2.85 0.81
C MET A 99 -3.01 3.05 2.28
N MET A 100 -3.36 2.13 3.17
CA MET A 100 -2.98 2.22 4.59
C MET A 100 -1.46 2.10 4.80
N ILE A 101 -0.80 1.27 4.01
CA ILE A 101 0.67 1.11 4.07
C ILE A 101 1.37 2.26 3.36
N ASN A 102 0.97 2.57 2.14
CA ASN A 102 1.35 3.71 1.31
C ASN A 102 2.85 4.09 1.36
N CYS A 103 3.73 3.09 1.31
CA CYS A 103 5.18 3.31 1.38
C CYS A 103 5.99 2.45 0.39
N PHE A 104 5.33 1.62 -0.41
CA PHE A 104 6.02 0.76 -1.37
C PHE A 104 6.78 1.58 -2.39
N TYR A 105 8.04 1.22 -2.60
CA TYR A 105 9.00 1.88 -3.49
C TYR A 105 9.26 3.35 -3.19
N GLY A 106 8.75 3.84 -2.05
CA GLY A 106 9.05 5.16 -1.52
C GLY A 106 8.31 6.33 -2.14
N GLY A 107 7.38 6.16 -3.05
CA GLY A 107 6.54 7.20 -3.67
C GLY A 107 7.05 8.65 -3.63
N ILE A 108 6.47 9.56 -4.37
CA ILE A 108 6.85 10.98 -4.31
C ILE A 108 6.10 11.68 -3.17
N GLY A 109 6.84 12.29 -2.24
CA GLY A 109 6.25 13.03 -1.11
C GLY A 109 5.89 12.13 0.07
N VAL A 110 4.61 11.91 0.34
CA VAL A 110 4.10 11.19 1.52
C VAL A 110 4.59 9.74 1.59
N GLY A 111 4.65 9.02 0.48
CA GLY A 111 5.15 7.65 0.45
C GLY A 111 6.60 7.53 0.92
N PHE A 112 7.44 8.49 0.57
CA PHE A 112 8.82 8.54 1.04
C PHE A 112 8.92 8.86 2.54
N LEU A 113 8.08 9.76 3.05
CA LEU A 113 8.02 10.08 4.48
C LEU A 113 7.54 8.89 5.29
N ASN A 114 6.47 8.20 4.86
CA ASN A 114 5.99 6.98 5.50
C ASN A 114 7.06 5.89 5.51
N PHE A 115 7.79 5.71 4.42
CA PHE A 115 8.91 4.78 4.35
C PHE A 115 9.98 5.10 5.42
N TYR A 116 10.33 6.37 5.61
CA TYR A 116 11.27 6.79 6.66
C TYR A 116 10.75 6.47 8.07
N ILE A 117 9.47 6.71 8.32
CA ILE A 117 8.83 6.39 9.61
C ILE A 117 8.92 4.89 9.89
N PHE A 118 8.60 4.04 8.91
CA PHE A 118 8.73 2.59 9.07
C PHE A 118 10.17 2.13 9.28
N ILE A 119 11.16 2.79 8.67
CA ILE A 119 12.58 2.52 8.95
C ILE A 119 12.93 2.86 10.39
N ILE A 120 12.52 4.03 10.89
CA ILE A 120 12.78 4.45 12.28
C ILE A 120 12.18 3.46 13.26
N LEU A 121 10.92 3.04 13.03
CA LEU A 121 10.24 2.01 13.83
C LEU A 121 11.00 0.69 13.79
N GLY A 122 11.41 0.23 12.61
CA GLY A 122 12.15 -1.02 12.43
C GLY A 122 13.52 -0.99 13.12
N VAL A 123 14.26 0.11 13.01
CA VAL A 123 15.56 0.29 13.68
C VAL A 123 15.39 0.32 15.20
N PHE A 124 14.35 0.98 15.71
CA PHE A 124 14.07 1.03 17.13
C PHE A 124 13.74 -0.35 17.69
N ILE A 125 12.82 -1.09 17.04
CA ILE A 125 12.45 -2.45 17.47
C ILE A 125 13.64 -3.39 17.41
N SER A 126 14.41 -3.37 16.32
CA SER A 126 15.60 -4.22 16.18
C SER A 126 16.69 -3.86 17.20
N GLY A 127 16.85 -2.57 17.52
CA GLY A 127 17.77 -2.11 18.56
C GLY A 127 17.40 -2.63 19.94
N LEU A 128 16.11 -2.59 20.29
CA LEU A 128 15.60 -3.14 21.55
C LEU A 128 15.81 -4.66 21.65
N MET A 129 15.59 -5.39 20.55
CA MET A 129 15.78 -6.85 20.53
C MET A 129 17.25 -7.26 20.76
N VAL A 130 18.19 -6.45 20.30
CA VAL A 130 19.64 -6.69 20.45
C VAL A 130 20.18 -6.10 21.76
N GLY A 131 19.39 -5.31 22.49
CA GLY A 131 19.82 -4.63 23.72
C GLY A 131 20.82 -3.49 23.48
N ARG A 132 20.83 -2.90 22.29
CA ARG A 132 21.67 -1.74 21.93
C ARG A 132 20.81 -0.50 21.77
N THR A 133 21.39 0.68 22.04
CA THR A 133 20.72 1.95 21.75
C THR A 133 20.47 2.07 20.24
N PRO A 134 19.21 2.24 19.80
CA PRO A 134 18.92 2.35 18.39
C PRO A 134 19.51 3.64 17.81
N GLU A 135 20.29 3.51 16.76
CA GLU A 135 20.90 4.65 16.04
C GLU A 135 20.53 4.61 14.57
N PHE A 136 20.10 5.75 14.04
CA PHE A 136 19.80 5.92 12.63
C PHE A 136 20.56 7.14 12.08
N LEU A 137 21.34 6.92 11.01
CA LEU A 137 22.18 7.95 10.38
C LEU A 137 23.12 8.67 11.37
N GLY A 138 23.66 7.94 12.36
CA GLY A 138 24.58 8.48 13.36
C GLY A 138 23.93 9.30 14.47
N LYS A 139 22.58 9.29 14.56
CA LYS A 139 21.83 9.89 15.65
C LYS A 139 21.10 8.81 16.44
N LYS A 140 21.08 8.94 17.75
CA LYS A 140 20.29 8.08 18.63
C LYS A 140 18.81 8.40 18.48
N ILE A 141 17.97 7.37 18.44
CA ILE A 141 16.52 7.53 18.43
C ILE A 141 16.05 7.58 19.89
N GLU A 142 15.55 8.73 20.31
CA GLU A 142 15.04 8.94 21.65
C GLU A 142 13.55 8.62 21.75
N ALA A 143 13.04 8.54 22.99
CA ALA A 143 11.63 8.24 23.25
C ALA A 143 10.67 9.29 22.64
N LYS A 144 11.12 10.53 22.46
CA LYS A 144 10.31 11.62 21.88
C LYS A 144 10.09 11.40 20.39
N GLU A 145 11.15 11.09 19.63
CA GLU A 145 11.06 10.78 18.21
C GLU A 145 10.20 9.53 17.97
N MET A 146 10.35 8.53 18.86
CA MET A 146 9.58 7.30 18.77
C MET A 146 8.09 7.52 18.99
N LYS A 147 7.69 8.35 19.96
CA LYS A 147 6.29 8.71 20.18
C LYS A 147 5.68 9.39 18.95
N ILE A 148 6.40 10.33 18.36
CA ILE A 148 5.94 11.03 17.15
C ILE A 148 5.82 10.05 15.97
N ALA A 149 6.80 9.18 15.75
CA ALA A 149 6.76 8.18 14.69
C ALA A 149 5.57 7.22 14.84
N MET A 150 5.29 6.75 16.07
CA MET A 150 4.12 5.92 16.35
C MET A 150 2.79 6.64 16.07
N ILE A 151 2.65 7.88 16.52
CA ILE A 151 1.43 8.66 16.27
C ILE A 151 1.19 8.81 14.78
N ILE A 152 2.22 9.16 13.99
CA ILE A 152 2.07 9.35 12.56
C ILE A 152 1.73 8.02 11.86
N ALA A 153 2.40 6.91 12.23
CA ALA A 153 2.14 5.60 11.67
C ALA A 153 0.71 5.09 11.92
N LEU A 154 0.10 5.45 13.07
CA LEU A 154 -1.26 5.06 13.42
C LEU A 154 -2.32 6.05 12.90
N LEU A 155 -1.99 7.34 12.82
CA LEU A 155 -2.92 8.38 12.39
C LEU A 155 -3.35 8.20 10.93
N HIS A 156 -2.43 7.82 10.06
CA HIS A 156 -2.72 7.63 8.64
C HIS A 156 -3.77 6.54 8.38
N PRO A 157 -3.60 5.28 8.84
CA PRO A 157 -4.64 4.27 8.72
C PRO A 157 -5.93 4.63 9.45
N PHE A 158 -5.85 5.27 10.60
CA PHE A 158 -7.02 5.70 11.37
C PHE A 158 -7.89 6.68 10.56
N LEU A 159 -7.31 7.69 9.95
CA LEU A 159 -8.05 8.66 9.14
C LEU A 159 -8.69 8.01 7.91
N ILE A 160 -8.00 7.07 7.26
CA ILE A 160 -8.54 6.34 6.11
C ILE A 160 -9.76 5.52 6.54
N LEU A 161 -9.64 4.72 7.59
CA LEU A 161 -10.72 3.86 8.08
C LEU A 161 -11.93 4.66 8.59
N VAL A 162 -11.70 5.74 9.34
CA VAL A 162 -12.79 6.61 9.80
C VAL A 162 -13.48 7.29 8.63
N GLY A 163 -12.71 7.80 7.66
CA GLY A 163 -13.27 8.41 6.46
C GLY A 163 -14.11 7.43 5.64
N THR A 164 -13.61 6.21 5.45
CA THR A 164 -14.35 5.14 4.75
C THR A 164 -15.62 4.75 5.51
N ALA A 165 -15.55 4.58 6.84
CA ALA A 165 -16.70 4.23 7.66
C ALA A 165 -17.78 5.32 7.62
N LEU A 166 -17.40 6.60 7.70
CA LEU A 166 -18.33 7.71 7.59
C LEU A 166 -18.98 7.78 6.21
N ALA A 167 -18.21 7.61 5.15
CA ALA A 167 -18.74 7.58 3.79
C ALA A 167 -19.74 6.44 3.60
N SER A 168 -19.42 5.22 4.04
CA SER A 168 -20.30 4.06 3.91
C SER A 168 -21.56 4.14 4.81
N HIS A 169 -21.56 4.98 5.84
CA HIS A 169 -22.74 5.20 6.69
C HIS A 169 -23.67 6.26 6.11
N LEU A 170 -23.13 7.23 5.37
CA LEU A 170 -23.90 8.34 4.81
C LEU A 170 -24.54 8.00 3.45
N TYR A 171 -24.02 7.01 2.74
CA TYR A 171 -24.49 6.49 1.45
C TYR A 171 -25.01 5.06 1.57
#